data_6de92e7f52368e5b3fa8952018f374dc
#
_entry.id   6de92e7f52368e5b3fa8952018f374dc
#
_cell.length_a   1.000
_cell.length_b   1.000
_cell.length_c   1.000
_cell.angle_alpha   90.00
_cell.angle_beta   90.00
_cell.angle_gamma   90.00
#
_symmetry.space_group_name_H-M   'P 1'
#
loop_
_entity.id
_entity.type
_entity.pdbx_description
1 polymer ?
#
loop_
_entity_poly.entity_id
_entity_poly.type
_entity_poly.pdbx_seq_one_letter_code
_entity_poly.pdbx_strand_id
1 'polypeptide(L)'
;MNKFLSMLVLLICTNLATMFAQNTTLEVDNQYPGWLSNKIPFKDQASVQNLTVTGYINGTDVKFIRELMNNRQLSHLDLSDANIVAGGEAYYINTYDHSYTIDEDNTIGGYMFCGKLKYLSLPKSITKIETDRYTNFFCNPIDTLIIGGDLKELRLVDVYQAEKYLEIREGVSSFIGYPSGYGIQARNVHLPSTIKELETETFNTDTVKVNVENIDYFGNRCISKYYYETGVLDIDTLTFSQDLSIWNVNAFYLKNGTTIFLNHCCPKKKSWT
;
A
#
# COMPACT_ATOMS: atom_id res chain seq x y z
N MET A 1 -24.85 -30.61 -43.74
CA MET A 1 -24.06 -29.36 -43.90
C MET A 1 -24.03 -28.50 -42.63
N ASN A 2 -25.12 -28.43 -41.84
CA ASN A 2 -25.21 -27.51 -40.69
C ASN A 2 -24.38 -27.90 -39.45
N LYS A 3 -24.11 -29.19 -39.20
CA LYS A 3 -23.31 -29.60 -38.02
C LYS A 3 -21.83 -29.28 -38.12
N PHE A 4 -21.27 -29.34 -39.33
CA PHE A 4 -19.86 -29.02 -39.56
C PHE A 4 -19.61 -27.53 -39.46
N LEU A 5 -20.53 -26.71 -39.96
CA LEU A 5 -20.44 -25.24 -39.86
C LEU A 5 -20.59 -24.76 -38.43
N SER A 6 -21.51 -25.34 -37.63
CA SER A 6 -21.64 -24.98 -36.21
C SER A 6 -20.44 -25.41 -35.37
N MET A 7 -19.80 -26.56 -35.70
CA MET A 7 -18.59 -27.01 -35.01
C MET A 7 -17.39 -26.15 -35.37
N LEU A 8 -17.27 -25.68 -36.62
CA LEU A 8 -16.24 -24.75 -37.05
C LEU A 8 -16.39 -23.38 -36.40
N VAL A 9 -17.63 -22.85 -36.29
CA VAL A 9 -17.89 -21.58 -35.60
C VAL A 9 -17.59 -21.70 -34.11
N LEU A 10 -17.95 -22.81 -33.48
CA LEU A 10 -17.64 -23.06 -32.06
C LEU A 10 -16.11 -23.12 -31.82
N LEU A 11 -15.36 -23.78 -32.73
CA LEU A 11 -13.89 -23.88 -32.66
C LEU A 11 -13.21 -22.52 -32.85
N ILE A 12 -13.74 -21.69 -33.74
CA ILE A 12 -13.24 -20.31 -33.96
C ILE A 12 -13.57 -19.43 -32.76
N CYS A 13 -14.78 -19.53 -32.18
CA CYS A 13 -15.16 -18.77 -31.00
C CYS A 13 -14.35 -19.18 -29.76
N THR A 14 -14.04 -20.46 -29.58
CA THR A 14 -13.19 -20.91 -28.46
C THR A 14 -11.74 -20.45 -28.62
N ASN A 15 -11.18 -20.46 -29.84
CA ASN A 15 -9.84 -19.93 -30.07
C ASN A 15 -9.75 -18.41 -29.94
N LEU A 16 -10.80 -17.68 -30.35
CA LEU A 16 -10.88 -16.24 -30.11
C LEU A 16 -11.02 -15.91 -28.62
N ALA A 17 -11.80 -16.66 -27.86
CA ALA A 17 -11.95 -16.45 -26.41
C ALA A 17 -10.65 -16.72 -25.64
N THR A 18 -9.82 -17.69 -26.07
CA THR A 18 -8.52 -17.96 -25.45
C THR A 18 -7.46 -16.88 -25.79
N MET A 19 -7.58 -16.18 -26.91
CA MET A 19 -6.68 -15.09 -27.27
C MET A 19 -6.91 -13.82 -26.42
N PHE A 20 -8.09 -13.65 -25.79
CA PHE A 20 -8.39 -12.48 -24.95
C PHE A 20 -8.12 -12.68 -23.45
N ALA A 21 -7.69 -13.86 -23.03
CA ALA A 21 -7.48 -14.19 -21.61
C ALA A 21 -5.99 -14.29 -21.22
N GLN A 22 -5.08 -13.80 -22.05
CA GLN A 22 -3.66 -13.83 -21.69
C GLN A 22 -3.36 -12.66 -20.76
N ASN A 23 -3.13 -12.97 -19.45
CA ASN A 23 -2.63 -11.98 -18.49
C ASN A 23 -1.31 -11.42 -19.01
N THR A 24 -1.32 -10.22 -19.53
CA THR A 24 -0.11 -9.60 -20.04
C THR A 24 0.68 -9.01 -18.89
N THR A 25 1.85 -9.58 -18.63
CA THR A 25 2.82 -9.10 -17.66
C THR A 25 3.96 -8.42 -18.41
N LEU A 26 4.29 -7.21 -18.01
CA LEU A 26 5.38 -6.43 -18.58
C LEU A 26 6.32 -5.95 -17.47
N GLU A 27 7.62 -6.07 -17.75
CA GLU A 27 8.68 -5.44 -16.96
C GLU A 27 9.37 -4.39 -17.81
N VAL A 28 9.44 -3.17 -17.32
CA VAL A 28 9.96 -2.02 -18.07
C VAL A 28 11.01 -1.28 -17.26
N ASP A 29 12.22 -1.23 -17.78
CA ASP A 29 13.26 -0.34 -17.28
C ASP A 29 13.14 1.04 -17.98
N ASN A 30 12.63 2.03 -17.22
CA ASN A 30 12.40 3.39 -17.70
C ASN A 30 13.55 4.32 -17.30
N GLN A 31 14.64 4.25 -18.03
CA GLN A 31 15.85 5.05 -17.74
C GLN A 31 15.67 6.56 -17.94
N TYR A 32 14.67 6.97 -18.71
CA TYR A 32 14.38 8.38 -19.00
C TYR A 32 12.98 8.72 -18.49
N PRO A 33 12.84 9.60 -17.49
CA PRO A 33 11.52 9.99 -16.99
C PRO A 33 10.67 10.64 -18.08
N GLY A 34 9.39 10.31 -18.12
CA GLY A 34 8.44 10.75 -19.16
C GLY A 34 8.39 9.84 -20.40
N TRP A 35 9.15 8.75 -20.45
CA TRP A 35 9.24 7.88 -21.62
C TRP A 35 8.53 6.53 -21.49
N LEU A 36 7.87 6.25 -20.38
CA LEU A 36 7.24 4.96 -20.13
C LEU A 36 6.24 4.55 -21.22
N SER A 37 5.44 5.49 -21.73
CA SER A 37 4.50 5.24 -22.82
C SER A 37 5.16 4.78 -24.11
N ASN A 38 6.38 5.23 -24.37
CA ASN A 38 7.17 4.83 -25.54
C ASN A 38 7.81 3.44 -25.37
N LYS A 39 7.99 2.99 -24.13
CA LYS A 39 8.57 1.68 -23.82
C LYS A 39 7.53 0.55 -23.90
N ILE A 40 6.25 0.85 -23.73
CA ILE A 40 5.18 -0.15 -23.79
C ILE A 40 4.55 -0.09 -25.19
N PRO A 41 4.70 -1.14 -26.02
CA PRO A 41 4.11 -1.18 -27.35
C PRO A 41 2.59 -0.93 -27.31
N PHE A 42 2.07 -0.16 -28.26
CA PHE A 42 0.65 0.23 -28.29
C PHE A 42 -0.32 -0.97 -28.22
N LYS A 43 0.04 -2.07 -28.86
CA LYS A 43 -0.74 -3.33 -28.83
C LYS A 43 -0.86 -3.90 -27.42
N ASP A 44 0.15 -3.72 -26.56
CA ASP A 44 0.23 -4.28 -25.22
C ASP A 44 -0.42 -3.34 -24.20
N GLN A 45 -0.50 -2.03 -24.46
CA GLN A 45 -1.14 -1.04 -23.59
C GLN A 45 -2.63 -1.36 -23.32
N ALA A 46 -3.33 -1.99 -24.25
CA ALA A 46 -4.73 -2.34 -24.12
C ALA A 46 -4.96 -3.57 -23.21
N SER A 47 -3.97 -4.46 -23.08
CA SER A 47 -4.09 -5.77 -22.45
C SER A 47 -3.21 -5.96 -21.21
N VAL A 48 -2.28 -5.04 -20.92
CA VAL A 48 -1.39 -5.15 -19.75
C VAL A 48 -2.21 -5.16 -18.46
N GLN A 49 -2.01 -6.20 -17.68
CA GLN A 49 -2.63 -6.37 -16.36
C GLN A 49 -1.65 -6.24 -15.22
N ASN A 50 -0.41 -6.69 -15.44
CA ASN A 50 0.66 -6.60 -14.47
C ASN A 50 1.82 -5.79 -15.08
N LEU A 51 2.20 -4.72 -14.41
CA LEU A 51 3.29 -3.84 -14.84
C LEU A 51 4.29 -3.67 -13.70
N THR A 52 5.53 -4.05 -13.95
CA THR A 52 6.68 -3.71 -13.11
C THR A 52 7.48 -2.63 -13.82
N VAL A 53 7.75 -1.53 -13.13
CA VAL A 53 8.58 -0.44 -13.63
C VAL A 53 9.80 -0.28 -12.74
N THR A 54 10.97 -0.24 -13.36
CA THR A 54 12.24 0.15 -12.73
C THR A 54 12.77 1.44 -13.35
N GLY A 55 13.81 2.03 -12.75
CA GLY A 55 14.38 3.29 -13.26
C GLY A 55 13.62 4.51 -12.76
N TYR A 56 13.34 5.48 -13.64
CA TYR A 56 12.83 6.79 -13.25
C TYR A 56 11.43 7.04 -13.82
N ILE A 57 10.52 7.57 -13.01
CA ILE A 57 9.18 8.00 -13.41
C ILE A 57 8.90 9.42 -12.94
N ASN A 58 8.21 10.21 -13.76
CA ASN A 58 7.75 11.56 -13.43
C ASN A 58 6.24 11.73 -13.67
N GLY A 59 5.73 12.96 -13.60
CA GLY A 59 4.32 13.25 -13.77
C GLY A 59 3.74 12.75 -15.10
N THR A 60 4.51 12.79 -16.19
CA THR A 60 4.09 12.27 -17.50
C THR A 60 3.90 10.75 -17.46
N ASP A 61 4.82 10.03 -16.82
CA ASP A 61 4.73 8.57 -16.67
C ASP A 61 3.56 8.18 -15.76
N VAL A 62 3.38 8.89 -14.66
CA VAL A 62 2.25 8.67 -13.75
C VAL A 62 0.91 8.93 -14.44
N LYS A 63 0.80 9.97 -15.26
CA LYS A 63 -0.37 10.23 -16.09
C LYS A 63 -0.70 9.04 -17.00
N PHE A 64 0.30 8.49 -17.65
CA PHE A 64 0.16 7.31 -18.49
C PHE A 64 -0.23 6.06 -17.69
N ILE A 65 0.41 5.81 -16.53
CA ILE A 65 0.03 4.72 -15.61
C ILE A 65 -1.45 4.86 -15.21
N ARG A 66 -1.91 6.07 -14.88
CA ARG A 66 -3.31 6.35 -14.55
C ARG A 66 -4.26 6.03 -15.71
N GLU A 67 -3.85 6.30 -16.96
CA GLU A 67 -4.62 5.90 -18.13
C GLU A 67 -4.76 4.37 -18.22
N LEU A 68 -3.67 3.63 -18.00
CA LEU A 68 -3.69 2.16 -17.98
C LEU A 68 -4.59 1.61 -16.86
N MET A 69 -4.58 2.21 -15.67
CA MET A 69 -5.44 1.81 -14.53
C MET A 69 -6.92 2.08 -14.76
N ASN A 70 -7.26 3.23 -15.33
CA ASN A 70 -8.66 3.68 -15.41
C ASN A 70 -9.35 3.26 -16.70
N ASN A 71 -8.63 3.28 -17.81
CA ASN A 71 -9.17 3.09 -19.15
C ASN A 71 -8.77 1.76 -19.79
N ARG A 72 -7.87 0.99 -19.15
CA ARG A 72 -7.37 -0.30 -19.64
C ARG A 72 -7.52 -1.37 -18.55
N GLN A 73 -6.63 -2.34 -18.52
CA GLN A 73 -6.76 -3.53 -17.67
C GLN A 73 -5.71 -3.60 -16.52
N LEU A 74 -4.89 -2.57 -16.35
CA LEU A 74 -3.84 -2.58 -15.34
C LEU A 74 -4.46 -2.70 -13.95
N SER A 75 -4.10 -3.79 -13.27
CA SER A 75 -4.58 -4.11 -11.92
C SER A 75 -3.46 -4.38 -10.93
N HIS A 76 -2.25 -4.69 -11.41
CA HIS A 76 -1.07 -4.95 -10.60
C HIS A 76 0.06 -4.02 -11.03
N LEU A 77 0.49 -3.15 -10.13
CA LEU A 77 1.55 -2.19 -10.36
C LEU A 77 2.65 -2.36 -9.31
N ASP A 78 3.83 -2.74 -9.77
CA ASP A 78 5.03 -2.81 -8.95
C ASP A 78 6.01 -1.71 -9.35
N LEU A 79 6.24 -0.80 -8.43
CA LEU A 79 7.19 0.32 -8.55
C LEU A 79 8.34 0.20 -7.54
N SER A 80 8.51 -0.98 -6.91
CA SER A 80 9.45 -1.17 -5.81
C SER A 80 10.88 -0.70 -6.11
N ASP A 81 11.32 -0.89 -7.35
CA ASP A 81 12.65 -0.50 -7.81
C ASP A 81 12.64 0.69 -8.79
N ALA A 82 11.54 1.45 -8.80
CA ALA A 82 11.46 2.73 -9.48
C ALA A 82 11.88 3.88 -8.55
N ASN A 83 12.22 5.02 -9.18
CA ASN A 83 12.47 6.28 -8.49
C ASN A 83 11.52 7.34 -9.06
N ILE A 84 10.83 8.03 -8.19
CA ILE A 84 9.99 9.15 -8.57
C ILE A 84 10.88 10.39 -8.65
N VAL A 85 10.82 11.11 -9.77
CA VAL A 85 11.56 12.36 -9.97
C VAL A 85 10.60 13.50 -10.26
N ALA A 86 10.94 14.68 -9.78
CA ALA A 86 10.15 15.89 -9.99
C ALA A 86 9.99 16.22 -11.49
N GLY A 87 8.89 16.91 -11.83
CA GLY A 87 8.59 17.38 -13.16
C GLY A 87 7.68 16.47 -13.98
N GLY A 88 7.68 16.66 -15.30
CA GLY A 88 6.69 16.08 -16.21
C GLY A 88 5.38 16.86 -16.23
N GLU A 89 4.36 16.29 -16.86
CA GLU A 89 3.03 16.89 -16.93
C GLU A 89 2.27 16.68 -15.61
N ALA A 90 1.21 17.48 -15.40
CA ALA A 90 0.23 17.19 -14.35
C ALA A 90 -0.35 15.79 -14.58
N TYR A 91 -0.23 14.92 -13.57
CA TYR A 91 -0.74 13.55 -13.68
C TYR A 91 -2.25 13.43 -13.42
N TYR A 92 -2.84 14.45 -12.79
CA TYR A 92 -4.28 14.52 -12.53
C TYR A 92 -4.75 15.97 -12.44
N ILE A 93 -5.93 16.22 -12.95
CA ILE A 93 -6.67 17.49 -12.79
C ILE A 93 -8.03 17.11 -12.23
N ASN A 94 -8.39 17.68 -11.09
CA ASN A 94 -9.68 17.39 -10.45
C ASN A 94 -10.81 18.21 -11.06
N THR A 95 -12.04 17.99 -10.60
CA THR A 95 -13.25 18.68 -11.09
C THR A 95 -13.29 20.19 -10.76
N TYR A 96 -12.37 20.69 -9.96
CA TYR A 96 -12.21 22.09 -9.61
C TYR A 96 -11.01 22.74 -10.31
N ASP A 97 -10.53 22.12 -11.40
CA ASP A 97 -9.38 22.56 -12.18
C ASP A 97 -8.05 22.64 -11.39
N HIS A 98 -7.98 21.96 -10.23
CA HIS A 98 -6.73 21.86 -9.50
C HIS A 98 -5.85 20.77 -10.11
N SER A 99 -4.63 21.15 -10.47
CA SER A 99 -3.63 20.28 -11.09
C SER A 99 -2.72 19.67 -10.05
N TYR A 100 -2.49 18.35 -10.14
CA TYR A 100 -1.56 17.60 -9.30
C TYR A 100 -0.32 17.25 -10.12
N THR A 101 0.83 17.68 -9.61
CA THR A 101 2.16 17.57 -10.22
C THR A 101 3.11 16.82 -9.29
N ILE A 102 4.28 16.44 -9.77
CA ILE A 102 5.36 15.93 -8.93
C ILE A 102 6.39 17.05 -8.79
N ASP A 103 6.41 17.70 -7.64
CA ASP A 103 7.24 18.88 -7.40
C ASP A 103 8.56 18.53 -6.68
N GLU A 104 8.61 17.38 -6.01
CA GLU A 104 9.77 16.89 -5.27
C GLU A 104 10.08 15.42 -5.62
N ASP A 105 11.37 15.08 -5.66
CA ASP A 105 11.80 13.70 -5.88
C ASP A 105 11.33 12.79 -4.73
N ASN A 106 11.09 11.52 -5.06
CA ASN A 106 10.72 10.47 -4.11
C ASN A 106 9.50 10.79 -3.23
N THR A 107 8.56 11.56 -3.78
CA THR A 107 7.32 11.99 -3.13
C THR A 107 6.10 11.36 -3.78
N ILE A 108 5.21 10.79 -2.97
CA ILE A 108 3.89 10.33 -3.38
C ILE A 108 2.89 11.45 -3.12
N GLY A 109 2.23 11.91 -4.17
CA GLY A 109 1.21 12.96 -4.10
C GLY A 109 -0.21 12.41 -4.07
N GLY A 110 -1.17 13.29 -3.74
CA GLY A 110 -2.59 12.95 -3.73
C GLY A 110 -3.10 12.47 -5.08
N TYR A 111 -4.03 11.53 -5.09
CA TYR A 111 -4.64 10.90 -6.28
C TYR A 111 -3.67 10.19 -7.23
N MET A 112 -2.39 10.06 -6.90
CA MET A 112 -1.36 9.55 -7.81
C MET A 112 -1.72 8.18 -8.40
N PHE A 113 -2.24 7.27 -7.58
CA PHE A 113 -2.63 5.91 -7.97
C PHE A 113 -4.13 5.64 -7.80
N CYS A 114 -4.96 6.67 -7.89
CA CYS A 114 -6.41 6.51 -7.91
C CYS A 114 -6.87 5.81 -9.19
N GLY A 115 -7.21 4.53 -9.09
CA GLY A 115 -7.61 3.67 -10.20
C GLY A 115 -8.09 2.31 -9.70
N LYS A 116 -8.19 1.35 -10.60
CA LYS A 116 -8.73 -0.01 -10.32
C LYS A 116 -7.61 -1.00 -9.97
N LEU A 117 -6.64 -0.59 -9.17
CA LEU A 117 -5.57 -1.48 -8.75
C LEU A 117 -6.06 -2.52 -7.73
N LYS A 118 -5.52 -3.73 -7.84
CA LYS A 118 -5.60 -4.79 -6.84
C LYS A 118 -4.30 -4.95 -6.06
N TYR A 119 -3.20 -4.62 -6.69
CA TYR A 119 -1.87 -4.69 -6.11
C TYR A 119 -1.12 -3.40 -6.43
N LEU A 120 -0.53 -2.81 -5.40
CA LEU A 120 0.36 -1.66 -5.51
C LEU A 120 1.56 -1.83 -4.58
N SER A 121 2.74 -1.79 -5.15
CA SER A 121 4.00 -1.73 -4.43
C SER A 121 4.66 -0.39 -4.71
N LEU A 122 4.76 0.47 -3.70
CA LEU A 122 5.36 1.79 -3.83
C LEU A 122 6.89 1.69 -3.94
N PRO A 123 7.57 2.68 -4.52
CA PRO A 123 9.02 2.73 -4.58
C PRO A 123 9.66 2.62 -3.19
N LYS A 124 10.77 1.87 -3.09
CA LYS A 124 11.59 1.82 -1.86
C LYS A 124 12.26 3.15 -1.55
N SER A 125 12.51 3.94 -2.59
CA SER A 125 13.19 5.25 -2.49
C SER A 125 12.29 6.37 -1.97
N ILE A 126 10.98 6.13 -1.74
CA ILE A 126 10.10 7.21 -1.27
C ILE A 126 10.53 7.69 0.11
N THR A 127 10.54 9.03 0.25
CA THR A 127 10.87 9.72 1.51
C THR A 127 9.67 10.43 2.10
N LYS A 128 8.62 10.66 1.29
CA LYS A 128 7.46 11.47 1.67
C LYS A 128 6.18 10.98 1.00
N ILE A 129 5.08 11.03 1.73
CA ILE A 129 3.72 10.87 1.21
C ILE A 129 2.95 12.15 1.52
N GLU A 130 2.61 12.90 0.49
CA GLU A 130 1.86 14.16 0.57
C GLU A 130 0.39 13.89 0.32
N THR A 131 -0.31 13.51 1.36
CA THR A 131 -1.77 13.32 1.31
C THR A 131 -2.40 14.05 2.48
N ASP A 132 -3.64 14.49 2.30
CA ASP A 132 -4.48 15.03 3.36
C ASP A 132 -5.78 14.23 3.43
N ARG A 133 -6.67 14.60 4.35
CA ARG A 133 -7.97 13.92 4.52
C ARG A 133 -8.87 13.91 3.27
N TYR A 134 -8.52 14.67 2.24
CA TYR A 134 -9.29 14.80 1.01
C TYR A 134 -8.54 14.28 -0.23
N THR A 135 -7.25 14.05 -0.12
CA THR A 135 -6.36 13.75 -1.25
C THR A 135 -5.54 12.49 -1.02
N ASN A 136 -6.22 11.36 -0.82
CA ASN A 136 -5.53 10.08 -0.71
C ASN A 136 -4.80 9.74 -2.03
N PHE A 137 -3.66 9.04 -1.97
CA PHE A 137 -2.92 8.64 -3.16
C PHE A 137 -3.58 7.47 -3.91
N PHE A 138 -4.46 6.69 -3.28
CA PHE A 138 -5.35 5.74 -3.94
C PHE A 138 -6.80 5.93 -3.46
N CYS A 139 -7.77 5.69 -4.34
CA CYS A 139 -9.16 6.07 -4.10
C CYS A 139 -10.11 4.89 -3.89
N ASN A 140 -9.66 3.69 -4.18
CA ASN A 140 -10.46 2.47 -4.09
C ASN A 140 -9.76 1.47 -3.18
N PRO A 141 -10.51 0.58 -2.51
CA PRO A 141 -9.92 -0.53 -1.79
C PRO A 141 -8.98 -1.33 -2.69
N ILE A 142 -7.82 -1.70 -2.17
CA ILE A 142 -6.78 -2.45 -2.85
C ILE A 142 -6.59 -3.79 -2.15
N ASP A 143 -6.35 -4.87 -2.89
CA ASP A 143 -6.15 -6.18 -2.28
C ASP A 143 -4.83 -6.23 -1.48
N THR A 144 -3.76 -5.74 -2.10
CA THR A 144 -2.41 -5.74 -1.52
C THR A 144 -1.75 -4.39 -1.71
N LEU A 145 -1.26 -3.82 -0.61
CA LEU A 145 -0.52 -2.56 -0.58
C LEU A 145 0.82 -2.76 0.13
N ILE A 146 1.91 -2.33 -0.52
CA ILE A 146 3.26 -2.38 0.03
C ILE A 146 3.83 -0.96 0.06
N ILE A 147 4.16 -0.48 1.26
CA ILE A 147 4.60 0.90 1.52
C ILE A 147 5.95 0.88 2.25
N GLY A 148 6.73 1.91 2.08
CA GLY A 148 7.93 2.17 2.87
C GLY A 148 9.22 1.93 2.11
N GLY A 149 10.30 1.89 2.85
CA GLY A 149 11.67 1.90 2.37
C GLY A 149 12.43 3.05 3.02
N ASP A 150 12.76 4.10 2.28
CA ASP A 150 13.43 5.28 2.84
C ASP A 150 12.50 6.21 3.64
N LEU A 151 11.19 5.98 3.57
CA LEU A 151 10.19 6.67 4.38
C LEU A 151 10.43 6.37 5.87
N LYS A 152 10.65 7.41 6.67
CA LYS A 152 10.91 7.27 8.13
C LYS A 152 9.62 7.34 8.94
N GLU A 153 8.69 8.16 8.51
CA GLU A 153 7.43 8.41 9.18
C GLU A 153 6.28 8.21 8.19
N LEU A 154 5.32 7.39 8.55
CA LEU A 154 4.07 7.26 7.81
C LEU A 154 2.95 7.95 8.58
N ARG A 155 2.46 9.06 8.05
CA ARG A 155 1.27 9.75 8.57
C ARG A 155 0.03 9.22 7.86
N LEU A 156 -0.90 8.73 8.66
CA LEU A 156 -2.19 8.31 8.17
C LEU A 156 -3.16 9.48 8.28
N VAL A 157 -3.47 10.10 7.18
CA VAL A 157 -4.42 11.23 7.13
C VAL A 157 -5.79 10.81 6.62
N ASP A 158 -5.94 9.58 6.17
CA ASP A 158 -7.21 9.01 5.73
C ASP A 158 -7.23 7.48 5.90
N VAL A 159 -8.38 6.87 5.62
CA VAL A 159 -8.56 5.42 5.70
C VAL A 159 -7.88 4.75 4.52
N TYR A 160 -6.82 4.01 4.78
CA TYR A 160 -6.20 3.14 3.79
C TYR A 160 -6.81 1.74 3.90
N GLN A 161 -7.45 1.29 2.83
CA GLN A 161 -8.06 -0.04 2.78
C GLN A 161 -7.22 -0.98 1.92
N ALA A 162 -6.47 -1.87 2.58
CA ALA A 162 -5.84 -3.02 1.94
C ALA A 162 -6.65 -4.27 2.33
N GLU A 163 -7.52 -4.75 1.45
CA GLU A 163 -8.51 -5.78 1.80
C GLU A 163 -7.88 -7.09 2.28
N LYS A 164 -6.72 -7.47 1.73
CA LYS A 164 -6.09 -8.76 2.03
C LYS A 164 -4.77 -8.61 2.78
N TYR A 165 -3.89 -7.71 2.32
CA TYR A 165 -2.53 -7.65 2.82
C TYR A 165 -1.95 -6.24 2.75
N LEU A 166 -1.39 -5.79 3.86
CA LEU A 166 -0.56 -4.60 3.95
C LEU A 166 0.83 -4.98 4.43
N GLU A 167 1.84 -4.58 3.69
CA GLU A 167 3.22 -4.67 4.11
C GLU A 167 3.81 -3.27 4.27
N ILE A 168 4.41 -3.06 5.42
CA ILE A 168 5.27 -1.90 5.66
C ILE A 168 6.70 -2.39 5.68
N ARG A 169 7.51 -1.85 4.78
CA ARG A 169 8.91 -2.27 4.62
C ARG A 169 9.80 -1.73 5.73
N GLU A 170 10.94 -2.37 5.88
CA GLU A 170 12.02 -1.92 6.74
C GLU A 170 12.44 -0.48 6.39
N GLY A 171 12.80 0.30 7.40
CA GLY A 171 13.15 1.72 7.28
C GLY A 171 12.12 2.65 7.91
N VAL A 172 10.83 2.31 7.84
CA VAL A 172 9.77 3.06 8.53
C VAL A 172 9.90 2.81 10.03
N SER A 173 10.01 3.89 10.81
CA SER A 173 10.21 3.82 12.26
C SER A 173 9.06 4.37 13.08
N SER A 174 8.20 5.20 12.49
CA SER A 174 7.08 5.83 13.18
C SER A 174 5.81 5.78 12.35
N PHE A 175 4.71 5.41 13.00
CA PHE A 175 3.36 5.52 12.49
C PHE A 175 2.59 6.53 13.29
N ILE A 176 2.09 7.56 12.62
CA ILE A 176 1.23 8.57 13.20
C ILE A 176 -0.19 8.33 12.71
N GLY A 177 -1.03 7.81 13.59
CA GLY A 177 -2.45 7.58 13.32
C GLY A 177 -3.26 8.88 13.30
N TYR A 178 -4.44 8.81 12.70
CA TYR A 178 -5.38 9.94 12.70
C TYR A 178 -6.34 9.84 13.91
N PRO A 179 -6.56 10.93 14.66
CA PRO A 179 -7.35 10.89 15.91
C PRO A 179 -8.82 10.51 15.77
N SER A 180 -9.34 10.35 14.57
CA SER A 180 -10.77 10.07 14.31
C SER A 180 -11.13 8.58 14.23
N GLY A 181 -10.23 7.66 14.57
CA GLY A 181 -10.50 6.22 14.58
C GLY A 181 -10.52 5.55 13.20
N TYR A 182 -10.05 6.23 12.18
CA TYR A 182 -9.93 5.70 10.83
C TYR A 182 -8.46 5.46 10.52
N GLY A 183 -7.95 4.31 10.94
CA GLY A 183 -6.60 3.85 10.60
C GLY A 183 -6.57 3.02 9.33
N ILE A 184 -5.42 2.39 9.07
CA ILE A 184 -5.29 1.40 8.01
C ILE A 184 -6.21 0.21 8.29
N GLN A 185 -7.04 -0.13 7.32
CA GLN A 185 -7.89 -1.32 7.35
C GLN A 185 -7.26 -2.40 6.47
N ALA A 186 -6.79 -3.48 7.08
CA ALA A 186 -6.22 -4.61 6.35
C ALA A 186 -6.47 -5.91 7.12
N ARG A 187 -6.73 -7.03 6.42
CA ARG A 187 -6.89 -8.32 7.09
C ARG A 187 -5.58 -8.81 7.69
N ASN A 188 -4.50 -8.67 6.94
CA ASN A 188 -3.16 -9.07 7.37
C ASN A 188 -2.23 -7.88 7.27
N VAL A 189 -1.52 -7.57 8.32
CA VAL A 189 -0.54 -6.49 8.37
C VAL A 189 0.83 -7.07 8.72
N HIS A 190 1.83 -6.73 7.93
CA HIS A 190 3.22 -7.00 8.22
C HIS A 190 3.92 -5.68 8.59
N LEU A 191 4.41 -5.61 9.83
CA LEU A 191 5.18 -4.47 10.31
C LEU A 191 6.70 -4.78 10.26
N PRO A 192 7.54 -3.81 9.91
CA PRO A 192 8.99 -3.99 9.88
C PRO A 192 9.59 -4.01 11.29
N SER A 193 10.79 -4.58 11.41
CA SER A 193 11.55 -4.57 12.67
C SER A 193 12.02 -3.18 13.10
N THR A 194 12.02 -2.23 12.16
CA THR A 194 12.44 -0.83 12.40
C THR A 194 11.40 0.03 13.10
N ILE A 195 10.14 -0.45 13.25
CA ILE A 195 9.09 0.32 13.94
C ILE A 195 9.46 0.52 15.41
N LYS A 196 9.41 1.77 15.85
CA LYS A 196 9.63 2.17 17.25
C LYS A 196 8.40 2.82 17.86
N GLU A 197 7.57 3.43 17.04
CA GLU A 197 6.43 4.20 17.50
C GLU A 197 5.17 3.80 16.74
N LEU A 198 4.13 3.42 17.46
CA LEU A 198 2.78 3.19 16.96
C LEU A 198 1.83 4.09 17.73
N GLU A 199 1.26 5.08 17.06
CA GLU A 199 0.26 5.96 17.67
C GLU A 199 -1.12 5.32 17.78
N THR A 200 -2.00 6.02 18.45
CA THR A 200 -3.37 5.60 18.74
C THR A 200 -4.16 5.30 17.46
N GLU A 201 -4.90 4.18 17.48
CA GLU A 201 -5.85 3.79 16.45
C GLU A 201 -5.26 3.63 15.04
N THR A 202 -4.01 3.19 14.94
CA THR A 202 -3.28 3.10 13.67
C THR A 202 -3.77 1.97 12.77
N PHE A 203 -4.09 0.79 13.32
CA PHE A 203 -4.47 -0.39 12.52
C PHE A 203 -5.78 -1.01 12.98
N ASN A 204 -6.66 -1.24 12.01
CA ASN A 204 -7.81 -2.14 12.11
C ASN A 204 -7.53 -3.39 11.28
N THR A 205 -7.34 -4.55 11.93
CA THR A 205 -6.86 -5.75 11.26
C THR A 205 -7.35 -7.04 11.92
N ASP A 206 -7.43 -8.12 11.15
CA ASP A 206 -7.74 -9.46 11.66
C ASP A 206 -6.47 -10.15 12.16
N THR A 207 -5.35 -9.96 11.48
CA THR A 207 -4.07 -10.57 11.80
C THR A 207 -2.93 -9.57 11.62
N VAL A 208 -2.05 -9.48 12.62
CA VAL A 208 -0.81 -8.71 12.53
C VAL A 208 0.37 -9.66 12.72
N LYS A 209 1.24 -9.71 11.72
CA LYS A 209 2.58 -10.25 11.92
C LYS A 209 3.48 -9.10 12.35
N VAL A 210 3.78 -9.05 13.62
CA VAL A 210 4.69 -8.06 14.20
C VAL A 210 6.05 -8.72 14.36
N ASN A 211 6.99 -8.33 13.52
CA ASN A 211 8.39 -8.73 13.67
C ASN A 211 9.19 -7.59 14.30
N VAL A 212 8.66 -7.02 15.37
CA VAL A 212 9.19 -5.81 15.99
C VAL A 212 10.00 -6.19 17.21
N GLU A 213 11.29 -5.94 17.14
CA GLU A 213 12.20 -6.25 18.27
C GLU A 213 12.23 -5.13 19.32
N ASN A 214 11.92 -3.89 18.95
CA ASN A 214 12.10 -2.72 19.81
C ASN A 214 11.06 -1.64 19.55
N ILE A 215 9.90 -1.73 20.19
CA ILE A 215 8.92 -0.64 20.18
C ILE A 215 9.09 0.20 21.46
N ASP A 216 9.29 1.49 21.30
CA ASP A 216 9.50 2.44 22.40
C ASP A 216 8.20 3.09 22.85
N TYR A 217 7.20 3.18 21.95
CA TYR A 217 5.92 3.82 22.22
C TYR A 217 4.74 3.07 21.59
N PHE A 218 3.73 2.78 22.40
CA PHE A 218 2.44 2.28 21.97
C PHE A 218 1.33 3.25 22.38
N GLY A 219 0.60 3.74 21.40
CA GLY A 219 -0.63 4.51 21.61
C GLY A 219 -1.80 3.65 22.10
N ASN A 220 -2.89 4.31 22.45
CA ASN A 220 -4.12 3.63 22.82
C ASN A 220 -4.77 2.98 21.60
N ARG A 221 -5.11 1.69 21.69
CA ARG A 221 -5.75 0.92 20.60
C ARG A 221 -5.00 1.03 19.26
N CYS A 222 -3.68 1.14 19.31
CA CYS A 222 -2.88 1.27 18.10
C CYS A 222 -3.09 0.10 17.13
N ILE A 223 -3.42 -1.08 17.65
CA ILE A 223 -3.81 -2.24 16.86
C ILE A 223 -5.14 -2.74 17.42
N SER A 224 -6.21 -2.64 16.65
CA SER A 224 -7.55 -3.09 17.02
C SER A 224 -8.14 -3.99 15.94
N LYS A 225 -9.08 -4.84 16.32
CA LYS A 225 -9.86 -5.60 15.35
C LYS A 225 -10.92 -4.72 14.71
N TYR A 226 -11.27 -5.04 13.47
CA TYR A 226 -12.24 -4.33 12.63
C TYR A 226 -13.48 -3.87 13.42
N TYR A 227 -13.93 -2.68 13.18
CA TYR A 227 -14.78 -1.75 13.91
C TYR A 227 -16.03 -2.29 14.64
N TYR A 228 -16.50 -3.51 14.38
CA TYR A 228 -17.76 -4.05 14.94
C TYR A 228 -17.64 -5.43 15.58
N GLU A 229 -16.48 -6.05 15.57
CA GLU A 229 -16.33 -7.37 16.17
C GLU A 229 -15.42 -7.32 17.41
N THR A 230 -15.94 -7.76 18.54
CA THR A 230 -15.15 -8.06 19.74
C THR A 230 -14.25 -9.27 19.45
N GLY A 231 -13.13 -9.03 18.82
CA GLY A 231 -12.22 -10.11 18.47
C GLY A 231 -10.80 -9.86 18.94
N VAL A 232 -10.12 -10.93 19.14
CA VAL A 232 -8.76 -11.01 19.67
C VAL A 232 -7.78 -11.00 18.51
N LEU A 233 -6.71 -10.20 18.60
CA LEU A 233 -5.66 -10.17 17.58
C LEU A 233 -4.85 -11.46 17.58
N ASP A 234 -4.60 -11.98 16.39
CA ASP A 234 -3.75 -13.15 16.19
C ASP A 234 -2.28 -12.72 16.06
N ILE A 235 -1.66 -12.36 17.18
CA ILE A 235 -0.24 -12.03 17.27
C ILE A 235 0.48 -13.22 17.86
N ASP A 236 1.41 -13.80 17.11
CA ASP A 236 2.19 -14.94 17.59
C ASP A 236 3.25 -14.53 18.61
N THR A 237 3.97 -13.44 18.35
CA THR A 237 5.06 -12.96 19.21
C THR A 237 5.12 -11.45 19.20
N LEU A 238 5.22 -10.85 20.38
CA LEU A 238 5.40 -9.41 20.55
C LEU A 238 6.57 -9.19 21.51
N THR A 239 7.61 -8.48 21.06
CA THR A 239 8.79 -8.15 21.85
C THR A 239 8.85 -6.65 22.09
N PHE A 240 9.07 -6.25 23.34
CA PHE A 240 9.16 -4.87 23.74
C PHE A 240 10.61 -4.48 24.06
N SER A 241 10.99 -3.23 23.75
CA SER A 241 12.29 -2.69 24.14
C SER A 241 12.39 -2.47 25.65
N GLN A 242 13.63 -2.35 26.14
CA GLN A 242 13.90 -2.11 27.57
C GLN A 242 13.43 -0.74 28.05
N ASP A 243 13.29 0.22 27.14
CA ASP A 243 12.99 1.62 27.44
C ASP A 243 11.56 2.03 27.09
N LEU A 244 10.62 1.11 27.11
CA LEU A 244 9.22 1.41 26.83
C LEU A 244 8.73 2.54 27.75
N SER A 245 8.60 3.74 27.20
CA SER A 245 8.33 4.96 27.97
C SER A 245 6.85 5.09 28.36
N ILE A 246 5.95 4.54 27.55
CA ILE A 246 4.50 4.60 27.78
C ILE A 246 3.87 3.29 27.37
N TRP A 247 3.23 2.65 28.36
CA TRP A 247 2.39 1.48 28.16
C TRP A 247 0.93 1.86 28.37
N ASN A 248 0.11 1.68 27.36
CA ASN A 248 -1.34 1.74 27.54
C ASN A 248 -1.91 0.32 27.60
N VAL A 249 -2.49 -0.05 28.72
CA VAL A 249 -3.06 -1.39 28.98
C VAL A 249 -4.15 -1.82 27.98
N ASN A 250 -4.70 -0.88 27.23
CA ASN A 250 -5.71 -1.13 26.20
C ASN A 250 -5.12 -1.14 24.78
N ALA A 251 -3.79 -1.16 24.62
CA ALA A 251 -3.15 -1.10 23.31
C ALA A 251 -3.46 -2.33 22.43
N PHE A 252 -3.69 -3.49 23.06
CA PHE A 252 -3.89 -4.76 22.36
C PHE A 252 -5.01 -5.59 22.95
N TYR A 253 -5.76 -6.27 22.08
CA TYR A 253 -6.61 -7.40 22.43
C TYR A 253 -5.95 -8.66 21.86
N LEU A 254 -5.18 -9.37 22.69
CA LEU A 254 -4.41 -10.52 22.28
C LEU A 254 -5.22 -11.82 22.44
N LYS A 255 -5.04 -12.78 21.53
CA LYS A 255 -5.61 -14.12 21.69
C LYS A 255 -4.98 -14.86 22.87
N ASN A 256 -5.72 -15.80 23.47
CA ASN A 256 -5.16 -16.70 24.45
C ASN A 256 -4.02 -17.52 23.82
N GLY A 257 -2.86 -17.49 24.45
CA GLY A 257 -1.66 -18.19 23.98
C GLY A 257 -0.66 -17.32 23.23
N THR A 258 -0.90 -16.01 23.06
CA THR A 258 0.13 -15.08 22.57
C THR A 258 1.29 -15.02 23.56
N THR A 259 2.51 -15.24 23.05
CA THR A 259 3.72 -15.12 23.85
C THR A 259 4.21 -13.68 23.83
N ILE A 260 4.29 -13.06 24.99
CA ILE A 260 4.83 -11.70 25.15
C ILE A 260 6.23 -11.80 25.75
N PHE A 261 7.22 -11.33 25.02
CA PHE A 261 8.59 -11.20 25.52
C PHE A 261 8.80 -9.79 26.05
N LEU A 262 9.00 -9.69 27.35
CA LEU A 262 9.41 -8.46 28.02
C LEU A 262 10.91 -8.53 28.26
N ASN A 263 11.70 -7.92 27.40
CA ASN A 263 13.15 -7.82 27.61
C ASN A 263 13.43 -6.84 28.76
N HIS A 264 13.48 -7.36 29.99
CA HIS A 264 13.83 -6.63 31.23
C HIS A 264 13.01 -5.38 31.58
N CYS A 265 11.74 -5.30 31.22
CA CYS A 265 10.89 -4.21 31.66
C CYS A 265 10.21 -4.53 32.99
N CYS A 266 10.77 -4.00 34.11
CA CYS A 266 9.91 -3.52 35.17
C CYS A 266 9.53 -2.07 34.82
N PRO A 267 8.30 -1.75 34.44
CA PRO A 267 7.89 -0.35 34.35
C PRO A 267 8.08 0.24 35.75
N LYS A 268 8.89 1.28 35.87
CA LYS A 268 8.91 2.08 37.08
C LYS A 268 7.48 2.52 37.32
N LYS A 269 6.82 1.93 38.33
CA LYS A 269 5.49 2.38 38.76
C LYS A 269 5.57 3.89 39.02
N LYS A 270 5.08 4.69 38.09
CA LYS A 270 4.65 6.05 38.46
C LYS A 270 3.42 5.86 39.30
N SER A 271 3.56 6.11 40.61
CA SER A 271 2.46 6.18 41.54
C SER A 271 1.47 7.22 41.03
N TRP A 272 0.29 6.77 40.66
CA TRP A 272 -0.84 7.65 40.43
C TRP A 272 -1.31 8.16 41.79
N THR A 273 -1.06 9.41 42.08
CA THR A 273 -1.71 10.17 43.15
C THR A 273 -2.81 11.01 42.55
#